data_6e1a21eac0d960c9d0613186829fc4ed
#
_entry.id   6e1a21eac0d960c9d0613186829fc4ed
#
_cell.length_a   1.000
_cell.length_b   1.000
_cell.length_c   1.000
_cell.angle_alpha   90.00
_cell.angle_beta   90.00
_cell.angle_gamma   90.00
#
_symmetry.space_group_name_H-M   'P 1'
#
loop_
_entity.id
_entity.type
_entity.pdbx_description
1 polymer ?
#
loop_
_entity_poly.entity_id
_entity_poly.type
_entity_poly.pdbx_seq_one_letter_code
_entity_poly.pdbx_strand_id
1 'polypeptide(L)'
;MGNKKTLELENIIQKDYTNIAGIIVLKNNDIVFENYFNDYVETDTIHIASVTKSILSILIGIAIDKGFIDNIEQNVLEFFPKYVLKKREKTIQKVTIRHLLTMTAPYKFKSEPYTKVYSSDDWTKSVLDLLGGKTLSGEFKYTTIGLQVLSGILTSATGKSVLVFASENLFSPLGIKTPDNLRIHNKKEHFSFLKDKYVHGWVIDPKNINTAGWGLTLTTRDIAKIGQLYLNEGKWNNSQIVSPKWIKESTKKQSQLNDLAYGYLWWIIDNKENNCFSAIGDGGNIIYVNRLKNVVIAITSQFMPRAKDRIELIQKHVIPNI
;
A
#
# COMPACT_ATOMS: atom_id res chain seq x y z
N MET A 1 -25.75 11.13 1.00
CA MET A 1 -26.73 10.02 0.71
C MET A 1 -28.08 10.33 1.37
N GLY A 2 -29.21 9.96 0.74
CA GLY A 2 -30.52 10.09 1.41
C GLY A 2 -30.74 8.96 2.43
N ASN A 3 -31.46 9.22 3.53
CA ASN A 3 -31.63 8.28 4.66
C ASN A 3 -32.00 6.84 4.26
N LYS A 4 -32.91 6.65 3.27
CA LYS A 4 -33.30 5.31 2.82
C LYS A 4 -32.13 4.52 2.18
N LYS A 5 -31.33 5.18 1.34
CA LYS A 5 -30.17 4.58 0.67
C LYS A 5 -29.04 4.27 1.65
N THR A 6 -28.90 5.10 2.69
CA THR A 6 -27.94 4.87 3.78
C THR A 6 -28.28 3.59 4.54
N LEU A 7 -29.54 3.42 4.99
CA LEU A 7 -30.00 2.22 5.69
C LEU A 7 -29.87 0.95 4.83
N GLU A 8 -30.16 1.06 3.54
CA GLU A 8 -30.01 -0.07 2.61
C GLU A 8 -28.55 -0.50 2.49
N LEU A 9 -27.62 0.44 2.35
CA LEU A 9 -26.17 0.15 2.30
C LEU A 9 -25.68 -0.48 3.61
N GLU A 10 -26.11 0.04 4.76
CA GLU A 10 -25.76 -0.51 6.08
C GLU A 10 -26.25 -1.95 6.24
N ASN A 11 -27.48 -2.25 5.83
CA ASN A 11 -28.02 -3.60 5.86
C ASN A 11 -27.22 -4.57 4.97
N ILE A 12 -26.81 -4.13 3.77
CA ILE A 12 -25.98 -4.92 2.85
C ILE A 12 -24.61 -5.20 3.50
N ILE A 13 -24.00 -4.18 4.10
CA ILE A 13 -22.70 -4.32 4.77
C ILE A 13 -22.80 -5.31 5.93
N GLN A 14 -23.76 -5.14 6.81
CA GLN A 14 -23.95 -6.01 7.99
C GLN A 14 -24.27 -7.46 7.62
N LYS A 15 -24.99 -7.69 6.53
CA LYS A 15 -25.37 -9.03 6.08
C LYS A 15 -24.27 -9.72 5.28
N ASP A 16 -23.63 -9.02 4.34
CA ASP A 16 -22.81 -9.62 3.29
C ASP A 16 -21.32 -9.32 3.40
N TYR A 17 -20.94 -8.27 4.14
CA TYR A 17 -19.58 -7.79 4.30
C TYR A 17 -19.21 -7.63 5.77
N THR A 18 -19.51 -8.65 6.55
CA THR A 18 -19.55 -8.66 8.03
C THR A 18 -18.26 -8.27 8.73
N ASN A 19 -17.13 -8.29 8.03
CA ASN A 19 -15.82 -7.94 8.59
C ASN A 19 -15.41 -6.48 8.33
N ILE A 20 -16.26 -5.66 7.71
CA ILE A 20 -16.01 -4.22 7.58
C ILE A 20 -16.00 -3.59 8.97
N ALA A 21 -14.95 -2.81 9.26
CA ALA A 21 -14.82 -2.04 10.48
C ALA A 21 -15.25 -0.58 10.28
N GLY A 22 -14.87 0.02 9.17
CA GLY A 22 -15.29 1.37 8.83
C GLY A 22 -15.34 1.58 7.32
N ILE A 23 -16.22 2.49 6.90
CA ILE A 23 -16.35 2.95 5.53
C ILE A 23 -16.53 4.45 5.49
N ILE A 24 -15.80 5.11 4.62
CA ILE A 24 -15.94 6.55 4.34
C ILE A 24 -16.07 6.74 2.83
N VAL A 25 -17.03 7.57 2.44
CA VAL A 25 -17.26 7.99 1.06
C VAL A 25 -17.08 9.50 0.99
N LEU A 26 -16.12 9.94 0.20
CA LEU A 26 -15.93 11.35 -0.14
C LEU A 26 -16.44 11.59 -1.56
N LYS A 27 -17.17 12.69 -1.73
CA LYS A 27 -17.64 13.21 -3.02
C LYS A 27 -17.31 14.68 -3.10
N ASN A 28 -16.59 15.11 -4.15
CA ASN A 28 -16.12 16.49 -4.28
C ASN A 28 -15.36 16.99 -3.03
N ASN A 29 -14.55 16.12 -2.42
CA ASN A 29 -13.79 16.33 -1.17
C ASN A 29 -14.64 16.40 0.12
N ASP A 30 -15.96 16.30 0.06
CA ASP A 30 -16.84 16.29 1.23
C ASP A 30 -17.21 14.86 1.63
N ILE A 31 -17.28 14.58 2.94
CA ILE A 31 -17.77 13.30 3.45
C ILE A 31 -19.27 13.23 3.24
N VAL A 32 -19.73 12.33 2.37
CA VAL A 32 -21.17 12.11 2.09
C VAL A 32 -21.71 10.85 2.76
N PHE A 33 -20.83 10.00 3.25
CA PHE A 33 -21.16 8.84 4.08
C PHE A 33 -19.96 8.44 4.92
N GLU A 34 -20.18 8.18 6.20
CA GLU A 34 -19.21 7.65 7.14
C GLU A 34 -19.95 6.76 8.14
N ASN A 35 -19.52 5.50 8.30
CA ASN A 35 -20.05 4.60 9.31
C ASN A 35 -19.00 3.57 9.76
N TYR A 36 -19.19 3.06 10.98
CA TYR A 36 -18.35 2.09 11.65
C TYR A 36 -19.19 0.91 12.13
N PHE A 37 -18.63 -0.30 12.09
CA PHE A 37 -19.29 -1.56 12.39
C PHE A 37 -18.46 -2.39 13.35
N ASN A 38 -19.08 -3.42 13.98
CA ASN A 38 -18.38 -4.37 14.84
C ASN A 38 -17.63 -3.70 16.01
N ASP A 39 -18.29 -2.74 16.67
CA ASP A 39 -17.75 -1.99 17.81
C ASP A 39 -16.46 -1.18 17.50
N TYR A 40 -16.19 -0.93 16.21
CA TYR A 40 -15.15 0.01 15.79
C TYR A 40 -15.68 1.43 15.78
N VAL A 41 -14.76 2.37 16.07
CA VAL A 41 -15.01 3.82 16.04
C VAL A 41 -13.98 4.52 15.15
N GLU A 42 -14.17 5.79 14.91
CA GLU A 42 -13.35 6.60 14.00
C GLU A 42 -11.87 6.68 14.36
N THR A 43 -11.53 6.47 15.62
CA THR A 43 -10.14 6.53 16.13
C THR A 43 -9.45 5.18 16.12
N ASP A 44 -10.18 4.10 15.87
CA ASP A 44 -9.60 2.76 15.86
C ASP A 44 -8.73 2.56 14.61
N THR A 45 -7.52 2.08 14.83
CA THR A 45 -6.61 1.72 13.74
C THR A 45 -6.71 0.25 13.43
N ILE A 46 -6.57 -0.10 12.17
CA ILE A 46 -6.64 -1.47 11.67
C ILE A 46 -5.42 -1.75 10.79
N HIS A 47 -4.94 -2.98 10.82
CA HIS A 47 -3.93 -3.46 9.88
C HIS A 47 -4.46 -3.38 8.44
N ILE A 48 -3.94 -2.42 7.68
CA ILE A 48 -4.40 -2.13 6.32
C ILE A 48 -3.85 -3.10 5.26
N ALA A 49 -3.14 -4.14 5.70
CA ALA A 49 -2.55 -5.17 4.85
C ALA A 49 -1.76 -4.57 3.66
N SER A 50 -2.03 -5.03 2.44
CA SER A 50 -1.31 -4.61 1.24
C SER A 50 -1.59 -3.18 0.77
N VAL A 51 -2.52 -2.44 1.39
CA VAL A 51 -2.64 -0.99 1.17
C VAL A 51 -1.33 -0.28 1.57
N THR A 52 -0.55 -0.84 2.50
CA THR A 52 0.82 -0.40 2.85
C THR A 52 1.72 -0.24 1.62
N LYS A 53 1.57 -1.08 0.59
CA LYS A 53 2.35 -0.99 -0.65
C LYS A 53 2.15 0.33 -1.37
N SER A 54 0.90 0.79 -1.44
CA SER A 54 0.57 2.06 -2.08
C SER A 54 1.08 3.26 -1.27
N ILE A 55 1.08 3.15 0.08
CA ILE A 55 1.74 4.15 0.93
C ILE A 55 3.24 4.22 0.61
N LEU A 56 3.91 3.07 0.50
CA LEU A 56 5.34 3.05 0.14
C LEU A 56 5.59 3.65 -1.25
N SER A 57 4.70 3.41 -2.22
CA SER A 57 4.78 4.07 -3.54
C SER A 57 4.80 5.59 -3.41
N ILE A 58 3.91 6.16 -2.57
CA ILE A 58 3.89 7.61 -2.32
C ILE A 58 5.23 8.08 -1.76
N LEU A 59 5.80 7.35 -0.79
CA LEU A 59 7.06 7.72 -0.16
C LEU A 59 8.23 7.68 -1.15
N ILE A 60 8.26 6.73 -2.08
CA ILE A 60 9.25 6.70 -3.17
C ILE A 60 9.06 7.93 -4.08
N GLY A 61 7.81 8.28 -4.43
CA GLY A 61 7.53 9.50 -5.20
C GLY A 61 8.02 10.76 -4.51
N ILE A 62 7.75 10.90 -3.22
CA ILE A 62 8.23 12.04 -2.42
C ILE A 62 9.77 12.06 -2.35
N ALA A 63 10.41 10.89 -2.22
CA ALA A 63 11.88 10.81 -2.20
C ALA A 63 12.50 11.25 -3.54
N ILE A 64 11.84 10.95 -4.66
CA ILE A 64 12.25 11.45 -5.99
C ILE A 64 12.03 12.96 -6.09
N ASP A 65 10.85 13.46 -5.71
CA ASP A 65 10.54 14.89 -5.76
C ASP A 65 11.50 15.74 -4.90
N LYS A 66 12.06 15.15 -3.83
CA LYS A 66 13.04 15.79 -2.95
C LYS A 66 14.50 15.54 -3.35
N GLY A 67 14.76 14.78 -4.41
CA GLY A 67 16.11 14.50 -4.91
C GLY A 67 16.92 13.49 -4.06
N PHE A 68 16.28 12.72 -3.19
CA PHE A 68 16.92 11.59 -2.49
C PHE A 68 17.11 10.36 -3.39
N ILE A 69 16.26 10.22 -4.38
CA ILE A 69 16.31 9.22 -5.44
C ILE A 69 16.22 9.98 -6.76
N ASP A 70 17.14 9.73 -7.70
CA ASP A 70 17.16 10.48 -8.96
C ASP A 70 15.95 10.14 -9.83
N ASN A 71 15.68 8.85 -10.00
CA ASN A 71 14.55 8.35 -10.76
C ASN A 71 14.35 6.84 -10.55
N ILE A 72 13.26 6.30 -11.07
CA ILE A 72 12.92 4.87 -10.91
C ILE A 72 13.76 3.91 -11.76
N GLU A 73 14.59 4.41 -12.69
CA GLU A 73 15.50 3.59 -13.50
C GLU A 73 16.83 3.32 -12.78
N GLN A 74 17.09 3.96 -11.63
CA GLN A 74 18.26 3.64 -10.82
C GLN A 74 18.28 2.15 -10.44
N ASN A 75 19.46 1.56 -10.52
CA ASN A 75 19.64 0.16 -10.15
C ASN A 75 19.50 -0.02 -8.64
N VAL A 76 18.82 -1.09 -8.25
CA VAL A 76 18.60 -1.43 -6.84
C VAL A 76 19.93 -1.49 -6.06
N LEU A 77 20.98 -2.04 -6.66
CA LEU A 77 22.25 -2.24 -5.98
C LEU A 77 23.02 -0.94 -5.69
N GLU A 78 22.70 0.16 -6.34
CA GLU A 78 23.29 1.47 -6.03
C GLU A 78 23.03 1.89 -4.59
N PHE A 79 21.91 1.46 -4.03
CA PHE A 79 21.52 1.75 -2.65
C PHE A 79 22.13 0.78 -1.61
N PHE A 80 22.79 -0.29 -2.07
CA PHE A 80 23.37 -1.32 -1.20
C PHE A 80 24.86 -1.59 -1.55
N PRO A 81 25.75 -0.60 -1.42
CA PRO A 81 27.14 -0.72 -1.86
C PRO A 81 27.93 -1.80 -1.11
N LYS A 82 27.46 -2.19 0.09
CA LYS A 82 28.08 -3.26 0.89
C LYS A 82 27.52 -4.66 0.57
N TYR A 83 26.55 -4.77 -0.33
CA TYR A 83 25.97 -6.05 -0.70
C TYR A 83 26.94 -6.84 -1.60
N VAL A 84 27.31 -8.04 -1.16
CA VAL A 84 28.23 -8.92 -1.89
C VAL A 84 27.47 -9.80 -2.87
N LEU A 85 27.69 -9.57 -4.16
CA LEU A 85 27.09 -10.37 -5.23
C LEU A 85 27.64 -11.79 -5.24
N LYS A 86 26.75 -12.76 -5.41
CA LYS A 86 27.15 -14.15 -5.71
C LYS A 86 27.77 -14.21 -7.11
N LYS A 87 28.94 -14.87 -7.25
CA LYS A 87 29.77 -14.88 -8.49
C LYS A 87 29.04 -15.11 -9.83
N ARG A 88 27.87 -15.74 -9.84
CA ARG A 88 27.10 -16.05 -11.07
C ARG A 88 25.82 -15.23 -11.23
N GLU A 89 25.51 -14.34 -10.28
CA GLU A 89 24.28 -13.54 -10.33
C GLU A 89 24.52 -12.24 -11.11
N LYS A 90 23.99 -12.18 -12.32
CA LYS A 90 24.10 -11.02 -13.21
C LYS A 90 22.80 -10.23 -13.32
N THR A 91 21.66 -10.87 -13.07
CA THR A 91 20.34 -10.27 -13.33
C THR A 91 20.01 -9.18 -12.34
N ILE A 92 20.32 -9.37 -11.05
CA ILE A 92 20.08 -8.35 -10.01
C ILE A 92 20.75 -7.01 -10.34
N GLN A 93 21.88 -7.02 -11.07
CA GLN A 93 22.59 -5.81 -11.48
C GLN A 93 21.78 -4.93 -12.47
N LYS A 94 20.75 -5.51 -13.06
CA LYS A 94 19.86 -4.83 -14.03
C LYS A 94 18.47 -4.53 -13.43
N VAL A 95 18.22 -4.94 -12.18
CA VAL A 95 16.96 -4.66 -11.52
C VAL A 95 16.93 -3.22 -11.05
N THR A 96 15.91 -2.49 -11.45
CA THR A 96 15.71 -1.08 -11.08
C THR A 96 14.54 -0.94 -10.09
N ILE A 97 14.39 0.25 -9.52
CA ILE A 97 13.25 0.61 -8.68
C ILE A 97 11.93 0.39 -9.45
N ARG A 98 11.90 0.70 -10.77
CA ARG A 98 10.74 0.43 -11.62
C ARG A 98 10.28 -1.02 -11.54
N HIS A 99 11.18 -1.98 -11.65
CA HIS A 99 10.82 -3.39 -11.63
C HIS A 99 10.16 -3.81 -10.31
N LEU A 100 10.57 -3.21 -9.19
CA LEU A 100 9.93 -3.45 -7.89
C LEU A 100 8.54 -2.81 -7.83
N LEU A 101 8.41 -1.54 -8.24
CA LEU A 101 7.15 -0.79 -8.22
C LEU A 101 6.08 -1.39 -9.13
N THR A 102 6.48 -1.99 -10.24
CA THR A 102 5.58 -2.59 -11.25
C THR A 102 5.36 -4.09 -11.05
N MET A 103 5.93 -4.69 -10.00
CA MET A 103 5.85 -6.13 -9.74
C MET A 103 6.43 -6.99 -10.89
N THR A 104 7.46 -6.49 -11.59
CA THR A 104 8.11 -7.22 -12.71
C THR A 104 9.55 -7.63 -12.41
N ALA A 105 9.99 -7.45 -11.17
CA ALA A 105 11.30 -7.94 -10.74
C ALA A 105 11.35 -9.47 -10.71
N PRO A 106 12.42 -10.10 -11.22
CA PRO A 106 12.59 -11.54 -11.17
C PRO A 106 13.02 -12.01 -9.77
N TYR A 107 12.48 -13.12 -9.32
CA TYR A 107 12.83 -13.74 -8.04
C TYR A 107 13.15 -15.22 -8.19
N LYS A 108 14.09 -15.72 -7.39
CA LYS A 108 14.55 -17.11 -7.35
C LYS A 108 13.55 -18.08 -6.69
N PHE A 109 12.37 -17.61 -6.31
CA PHE A 109 11.33 -18.42 -5.69
C PHE A 109 10.08 -18.53 -6.57
N LYS A 110 9.41 -19.66 -6.49
CA LYS A 110 8.07 -19.88 -7.06
C LYS A 110 6.99 -19.38 -6.10
N SER A 111 7.06 -19.81 -4.84
CA SER A 111 6.22 -19.35 -3.73
C SER A 111 7.05 -18.52 -2.77
N GLU A 112 6.46 -17.48 -2.18
CA GLU A 112 7.16 -16.58 -1.26
C GLU A 112 7.66 -17.31 0.00
N PRO A 113 8.97 -17.30 0.28
CA PRO A 113 9.54 -17.99 1.43
C PRO A 113 9.44 -17.13 2.70
N TYR A 114 8.21 -16.84 3.15
CA TYR A 114 7.93 -15.96 4.29
C TYR A 114 8.75 -16.32 5.54
N THR A 115 8.73 -17.61 5.94
CA THR A 115 9.46 -18.06 7.13
C THR A 115 10.95 -17.75 7.01
N LYS A 116 11.56 -18.05 5.85
CA LYS A 116 12.99 -17.80 5.63
C LYS A 116 13.36 -16.33 5.75
N VAL A 117 12.53 -15.44 5.21
CA VAL A 117 12.80 -13.99 5.24
C VAL A 117 12.55 -13.45 6.64
N TYR A 118 11.38 -13.71 7.21
CA TYR A 118 10.98 -13.11 8.49
C TYR A 118 11.66 -13.72 9.73
N SER A 119 12.34 -14.88 9.60
CA SER A 119 13.21 -15.40 10.66
C SER A 119 14.67 -14.97 10.53
N SER A 120 15.02 -14.19 9.52
CA SER A 120 16.39 -13.70 9.35
C SER A 120 16.65 -12.41 10.11
N ASP A 121 17.93 -12.13 10.41
CA ASP A 121 18.36 -10.92 11.11
C ASP A 121 18.33 -9.64 10.24
N ASP A 122 18.14 -9.79 8.92
CA ASP A 122 18.10 -8.71 7.95
C ASP A 122 17.18 -9.10 6.78
N TRP A 123 15.94 -8.61 6.83
CA TRP A 123 14.94 -8.96 5.83
C TRP A 123 15.27 -8.38 4.46
N THR A 124 15.80 -7.17 4.41
CA THR A 124 16.20 -6.53 3.15
C THR A 124 17.29 -7.34 2.46
N LYS A 125 18.34 -7.72 3.19
CA LYS A 125 19.40 -8.58 2.64
C LYS A 125 18.89 -9.94 2.21
N SER A 126 18.01 -10.56 3.01
CA SER A 126 17.41 -11.84 2.67
C SER A 126 16.63 -11.79 1.37
N VAL A 127 15.94 -10.68 1.09
CA VAL A 127 15.22 -10.49 -0.17
C VAL A 127 16.16 -10.16 -1.32
N LEU A 128 17.21 -9.38 -1.13
CA LEU A 128 18.27 -9.17 -2.14
C LEU A 128 18.89 -10.51 -2.58
N ASP A 129 19.12 -11.45 -1.66
CA ASP A 129 19.62 -12.79 -1.98
C ASP A 129 18.63 -13.63 -2.85
N LEU A 130 17.36 -13.30 -2.80
CA LEU A 130 16.27 -13.93 -3.56
C LEU A 130 15.99 -13.21 -4.89
N LEU A 131 16.45 -11.98 -5.07
CA LEU A 131 16.25 -11.19 -6.28
C LEU A 131 17.17 -11.71 -7.41
N GLY A 132 16.69 -11.67 -8.65
CA GLY A 132 17.42 -12.18 -9.82
C GLY A 132 17.17 -13.67 -10.12
N GLY A 133 18.20 -14.37 -10.65
CA GLY A 133 18.16 -15.81 -10.96
C GLY A 133 17.41 -16.21 -12.24
N LYS A 134 16.67 -15.27 -12.85
CA LYS A 134 15.99 -15.42 -14.15
C LYS A 134 16.27 -14.16 -14.99
N THR A 135 15.99 -14.23 -16.27
CA THR A 135 16.02 -13.06 -17.14
C THR A 135 14.94 -12.03 -16.74
N LEU A 136 15.22 -10.76 -16.99
CA LEU A 136 14.22 -9.69 -16.90
C LEU A 136 13.25 -9.85 -18.08
N SER A 137 12.14 -10.53 -17.85
CA SER A 137 11.11 -10.79 -18.87
C SER A 137 10.00 -9.74 -18.90
N GLY A 138 9.93 -8.89 -17.85
CA GLY A 138 8.79 -7.99 -17.64
C GLY A 138 7.52 -8.71 -17.15
N GLU A 139 7.60 -10.03 -16.87
CA GLU A 139 6.47 -10.81 -16.37
C GLU A 139 6.03 -10.31 -14.99
N PHE A 140 4.73 -10.11 -14.83
CA PHE A 140 4.15 -9.69 -13.56
C PHE A 140 4.24 -10.82 -12.52
N LYS A 141 4.78 -10.50 -11.37
CA LYS A 141 4.84 -11.38 -10.21
C LYS A 141 4.52 -10.61 -8.95
N TYR A 142 3.26 -10.68 -8.51
CA TYR A 142 2.88 -10.08 -7.24
C TYR A 142 3.68 -10.69 -6.08
N THR A 143 4.28 -9.84 -5.27
CA THR A 143 5.07 -10.27 -4.12
C THR A 143 4.91 -9.29 -2.95
N THR A 144 4.86 -9.84 -1.76
CA THR A 144 4.83 -9.05 -0.52
C THR A 144 6.23 -8.88 0.05
N ILE A 145 6.98 -9.99 0.18
CA ILE A 145 8.34 -9.92 0.71
C ILE A 145 9.30 -9.21 -0.24
N GLY A 146 9.09 -9.36 -1.55
CA GLY A 146 9.97 -8.76 -2.57
C GLY A 146 10.07 -7.24 -2.45
N LEU A 147 9.04 -6.60 -1.94
CA LEU A 147 9.01 -5.14 -1.76
C LEU A 147 9.84 -4.65 -0.58
N GLN A 148 10.31 -5.52 0.33
CA GLN A 148 11.16 -5.10 1.45
C GLN A 148 12.42 -4.36 0.98
N VAL A 149 12.88 -4.64 -0.22
CA VAL A 149 13.99 -3.92 -0.87
C VAL A 149 13.68 -2.43 -1.06
N LEU A 150 12.41 -2.04 -1.36
CA LEU A 150 12.02 -0.63 -1.47
C LEU A 150 12.13 0.12 -0.14
N SER A 151 11.77 -0.52 0.98
CA SER A 151 12.00 0.06 2.31
C SER A 151 13.49 0.25 2.60
N GLY A 152 14.30 -0.73 2.22
CA GLY A 152 15.77 -0.62 2.31
C GLY A 152 16.34 0.50 1.44
N ILE A 153 15.84 0.66 0.21
CA ILE A 153 16.22 1.76 -0.70
C ILE A 153 15.88 3.11 -0.07
N LEU A 154 14.64 3.26 0.40
CA LEU A 154 14.19 4.52 1.00
C LEU A 154 15.04 4.89 2.23
N THR A 155 15.33 3.91 3.09
CA THR A 155 16.19 4.10 4.27
C THR A 155 17.61 4.49 3.87
N SER A 156 18.18 3.81 2.87
CA SER A 156 19.54 4.10 2.37
C SER A 156 19.65 5.47 1.72
N ALA A 157 18.67 5.82 0.88
CA ALA A 157 18.66 7.09 0.13
C ALA A 157 18.46 8.30 1.05
N THR A 158 17.57 8.18 2.04
CA THR A 158 17.19 9.31 2.90
C THR A 158 18.01 9.42 4.18
N GLY A 159 18.71 8.34 4.58
CA GLY A 159 19.37 8.25 5.88
C GLY A 159 18.41 8.18 7.07
N LYS A 160 17.09 8.02 6.83
CA LYS A 160 16.02 7.97 7.83
C LYS A 160 15.32 6.61 7.82
N SER A 161 14.72 6.21 8.94
CA SER A 161 13.78 5.08 8.89
C SER A 161 12.57 5.44 8.02
N VAL A 162 11.93 4.42 7.44
CA VAL A 162 10.73 4.63 6.61
C VAL A 162 9.64 5.38 7.40
N LEU A 163 9.45 5.02 8.68
CA LEU A 163 8.47 5.67 9.54
C LEU A 163 8.77 7.14 9.78
N VAL A 164 10.04 7.50 10.06
CA VAL A 164 10.44 8.90 10.24
C VAL A 164 10.21 9.68 8.96
N PHE A 165 10.64 9.14 7.81
CA PHE A 165 10.44 9.80 6.52
C PHE A 165 8.95 9.95 6.20
N ALA A 166 8.14 8.93 6.45
CA ALA A 166 6.68 8.97 6.26
C ALA A 166 6.01 10.00 7.19
N SER A 167 6.43 10.06 8.45
CA SER A 167 5.90 11.02 9.41
C SER A 167 6.12 12.46 8.96
N GLU A 168 7.36 12.79 8.60
CA GLU A 168 7.72 14.17 8.21
C GLU A 168 7.10 14.61 6.89
N ASN A 169 6.96 13.69 5.92
CA ASN A 169 6.68 14.06 4.54
C ASN A 169 5.29 13.66 4.04
N LEU A 170 4.59 12.80 4.79
CA LEU A 170 3.25 12.35 4.42
C LEU A 170 2.26 12.43 5.58
N PHE A 171 2.54 11.77 6.71
CA PHE A 171 1.56 11.63 7.78
C PHE A 171 1.26 12.97 8.46
N SER A 172 2.27 13.68 8.96
CA SER A 172 2.08 14.96 9.64
C SER A 172 1.43 16.01 8.73
N PRO A 173 1.85 16.20 7.47
CA PRO A 173 1.17 17.11 6.54
C PRO A 173 -0.31 16.80 6.34
N LEU A 174 -0.70 15.51 6.33
CA LEU A 174 -2.09 15.08 6.19
C LEU A 174 -2.86 15.05 7.52
N GLY A 175 -2.22 15.40 8.64
CA GLY A 175 -2.82 15.26 9.97
C GLY A 175 -3.15 13.81 10.32
N ILE A 176 -2.30 12.87 9.88
CA ILE A 176 -2.33 11.46 10.26
C ILE A 176 -1.43 11.28 11.47
N LYS A 177 -1.96 10.64 12.52
CA LYS A 177 -1.15 10.31 13.69
C LYS A 177 -0.09 9.29 13.30
N THR A 178 1.18 9.61 13.52
CA THR A 178 2.29 8.70 13.26
C THR A 178 2.15 7.46 14.16
N PRO A 179 2.10 6.24 13.58
CA PRO A 179 2.08 5.01 14.37
C PRO A 179 3.44 4.77 15.02
N ASP A 180 3.47 3.92 16.04
CA ASP A 180 4.72 3.46 16.64
C ASP A 180 5.38 2.35 15.80
N ASN A 181 6.68 2.12 16.00
CA ASN A 181 7.33 0.92 15.49
C ASN A 181 6.87 -0.31 16.28
N LEU A 182 6.51 -1.38 15.58
CA LEU A 182 6.04 -2.63 16.18
C LEU A 182 6.99 -3.77 15.81
N ARG A 183 7.48 -4.52 16.81
CA ARG A 183 8.21 -5.79 16.60
C ARG A 183 7.25 -6.96 16.80
N ILE A 184 7.36 -7.93 15.91
CA ILE A 184 6.65 -9.21 16.00
C ILE A 184 7.70 -10.31 16.15
N HIS A 185 7.71 -10.98 17.30
CA HIS A 185 8.74 -11.95 17.63
C HIS A 185 8.32 -13.41 17.33
N ASN A 186 7.03 -13.66 17.22
CA ASN A 186 6.51 -15.01 17.08
C ASN A 186 5.15 -15.03 16.37
N LYS A 187 4.72 -16.25 16.04
CA LYS A 187 3.46 -16.48 15.33
C LYS A 187 2.22 -16.03 16.13
N LYS A 188 2.24 -16.11 17.45
CA LYS A 188 1.11 -15.68 18.31
C LYS A 188 0.94 -14.16 18.22
N GLU A 189 2.04 -13.42 18.35
CA GLU A 189 2.03 -11.96 18.20
C GLU A 189 1.59 -11.53 16.78
N HIS A 190 2.03 -12.27 15.76
CA HIS A 190 1.58 -12.01 14.39
C HIS A 190 0.05 -12.21 14.25
N PHE A 191 -0.52 -13.27 14.84
CA PHE A 191 -1.96 -13.46 14.83
C PHE A 191 -2.71 -12.37 15.63
N SER A 192 -2.17 -11.95 16.78
CA SER A 192 -2.73 -10.82 17.53
C SER A 192 -2.74 -9.55 16.68
N PHE A 193 -1.63 -9.23 16.03
CA PHE A 193 -1.54 -8.07 15.14
C PHE A 193 -2.59 -8.07 14.01
N LEU A 194 -2.92 -9.24 13.46
CA LEU A 194 -3.93 -9.34 12.41
C LEU A 194 -5.37 -9.20 12.89
N LYS A 195 -5.65 -9.48 14.17
CA LYS A 195 -7.02 -9.64 14.67
C LYS A 195 -7.38 -8.70 15.82
N ASP A 196 -6.41 -8.26 16.59
CA ASP A 196 -6.63 -7.47 17.79
C ASP A 196 -6.64 -5.99 17.43
N LYS A 197 -7.76 -5.32 17.72
CA LYS A 197 -7.91 -3.89 17.47
C LYS A 197 -7.05 -3.00 18.39
N TYR A 198 -6.40 -3.56 19.38
CA TYR A 198 -5.53 -2.85 20.32
C TYR A 198 -4.04 -2.97 19.99
N VAL A 199 -3.67 -3.76 18.97
CA VAL A 199 -2.28 -3.90 18.54
C VAL A 199 -2.03 -3.01 17.31
N HIS A 200 -1.32 -1.92 17.52
CA HIS A 200 -1.09 -0.89 16.50
C HIS A 200 0.39 -0.70 16.20
N GLY A 201 0.68 -0.17 15.05
CA GLY A 201 2.03 0.23 14.70
C GLY A 201 2.36 -0.02 13.23
N TRP A 202 3.61 0.20 12.90
CA TRP A 202 4.22 -0.25 11.66
C TRP A 202 5.31 -1.27 11.96
N VAL A 203 5.13 -2.49 11.47
CA VAL A 203 6.05 -3.60 11.73
C VAL A 203 7.44 -3.29 11.21
N ILE A 204 8.46 -3.55 12.04
CA ILE A 204 9.89 -3.39 11.70
C ILE A 204 10.61 -4.74 11.75
N ASP A 205 11.66 -4.83 10.92
CA ASP A 205 12.60 -5.93 10.94
C ASP A 205 13.65 -5.79 12.07
N PRO A 206 14.52 -6.79 12.30
CA PRO A 206 15.59 -6.69 13.29
C PRO A 206 16.58 -5.52 13.05
N LYS A 207 16.66 -4.99 11.83
CA LYS A 207 17.47 -3.81 11.47
C LYS A 207 16.72 -2.48 11.60
N ASN A 208 15.51 -2.46 12.17
CA ASN A 208 14.63 -1.29 12.29
C ASN A 208 14.12 -0.73 10.96
N ILE A 209 14.04 -1.56 9.91
CA ILE A 209 13.47 -1.17 8.64
C ILE A 209 11.98 -1.59 8.63
N ASN A 210 11.07 -0.64 8.41
CA ASN A 210 9.64 -0.94 8.35
C ASN A 210 9.31 -1.82 7.15
N THR A 211 8.29 -2.66 7.30
CA THR A 211 7.80 -3.52 6.22
C THR A 211 7.24 -2.70 5.07
N ALA A 212 7.51 -3.14 3.86
CA ALA A 212 7.04 -2.48 2.63
C ALA A 212 5.67 -2.97 2.16
N GLY A 213 5.42 -4.26 2.29
CA GLY A 213 4.27 -4.91 1.66
C GLY A 213 3.05 -5.09 2.55
N TRP A 214 3.17 -4.81 3.86
CA TRP A 214 2.16 -5.04 4.89
C TRP A 214 2.61 -4.38 6.21
N GLY A 215 1.85 -4.57 7.29
CA GLY A 215 2.35 -4.30 8.64
C GLY A 215 2.09 -2.89 9.17
N LEU A 216 1.40 -2.03 8.44
CA LEU A 216 0.98 -0.70 8.87
C LEU A 216 -0.47 -0.74 9.36
N THR A 217 -0.74 -0.08 10.49
CA THR A 217 -2.10 0.18 10.98
C THR A 217 -2.46 1.65 10.81
N LEU A 218 -3.63 1.92 10.26
CA LEU A 218 -4.20 3.27 10.09
C LEU A 218 -5.71 3.24 10.37
N THR A 219 -6.29 4.40 10.65
CA THR A 219 -7.75 4.56 10.75
C THR A 219 -8.41 4.59 9.36
N THR A 220 -9.72 4.40 9.30
CA THR A 220 -10.47 4.57 8.04
C THR A 220 -10.35 5.99 7.51
N ARG A 221 -10.37 7.00 8.40
CA ARG A 221 -10.16 8.40 8.02
C ARG A 221 -8.77 8.65 7.44
N ASP A 222 -7.73 8.02 7.99
CA ASP A 222 -6.37 8.20 7.47
C ASP A 222 -6.20 7.65 6.06
N ILE A 223 -6.74 6.45 5.78
CA ILE A 223 -6.67 5.92 4.41
C ILE A 223 -7.59 6.69 3.44
N ALA A 224 -8.68 7.30 3.92
CA ALA A 224 -9.48 8.22 3.10
C ALA A 224 -8.70 9.48 2.71
N LYS A 225 -7.91 10.08 3.62
CA LYS A 225 -7.02 11.21 3.32
C LYS A 225 -5.98 10.85 2.26
N ILE A 226 -5.43 9.63 2.29
CA ILE A 226 -4.52 9.14 1.24
C ILE A 226 -5.23 9.08 -0.12
N GLY A 227 -6.46 8.56 -0.17
CA GLY A 227 -7.27 8.57 -1.39
C GLY A 227 -7.55 9.98 -1.90
N GLN A 228 -7.89 10.89 -1.00
CA GLN A 228 -8.15 12.31 -1.31
C GLN A 228 -6.88 13.02 -1.84
N LEU A 229 -5.71 12.72 -1.27
CA LEU A 229 -4.43 13.21 -1.80
C LEU A 229 -4.24 12.81 -3.27
N TYR A 230 -4.57 11.56 -3.64
CA TYR A 230 -4.49 11.08 -5.01
C TYR A 230 -5.54 11.69 -5.93
N LEU A 231 -6.76 11.90 -5.42
CA LEU A 231 -7.83 12.58 -6.15
C LEU A 231 -7.43 14.03 -6.48
N ASN A 232 -6.75 14.70 -5.54
CA ASN A 232 -6.31 16.09 -5.65
C ASN A 232 -4.89 16.23 -6.24
N GLU A 233 -4.46 15.27 -7.06
CA GLU A 233 -3.17 15.31 -7.77
C GLU A 233 -1.95 15.58 -6.86
N GLY A 234 -1.98 15.03 -5.65
CA GLY A 234 -0.91 15.14 -4.67
C GLY A 234 -0.91 16.43 -3.86
N LYS A 235 -1.96 17.25 -3.93
CA LYS A 235 -2.13 18.47 -3.13
C LYS A 235 -2.93 18.20 -1.86
N TRP A 236 -2.51 18.84 -0.78
CA TRP A 236 -3.20 18.87 0.52
C TRP A 236 -3.06 20.25 1.16
N ASN A 237 -4.18 20.89 1.54
CA ASN A 237 -4.21 22.22 2.13
C ASN A 237 -3.30 23.23 1.40
N ASN A 238 -3.42 23.34 0.09
CA ASN A 238 -2.61 24.18 -0.80
C ASN A 238 -1.12 23.82 -0.91
N SER A 239 -0.65 22.76 -0.22
CA SER A 239 0.73 22.30 -0.32
C SER A 239 0.83 21.09 -1.25
N GLN A 240 1.86 21.04 -2.10
CA GLN A 240 2.16 19.87 -2.91
C GLN A 240 2.94 18.87 -2.06
N ILE A 241 2.34 17.72 -1.72
CA ILE A 241 2.94 16.66 -0.92
C ILE A 241 3.75 15.70 -1.78
N VAL A 242 3.22 15.35 -2.93
CA VAL A 242 3.86 14.53 -3.96
C VAL A 242 3.49 15.08 -5.33
N SER A 243 4.41 15.05 -6.30
CA SER A 243 4.18 15.70 -7.60
C SER A 243 2.99 15.13 -8.37
N PRO A 244 2.28 15.95 -9.17
CA PRO A 244 1.24 15.49 -10.08
C PRO A 244 1.77 14.48 -11.09
N LYS A 245 3.04 14.61 -11.48
CA LYS A 245 3.74 13.66 -12.35
C LYS A 245 3.76 12.26 -11.72
N TRP A 246 4.14 12.16 -10.43
CA TRP A 246 4.14 10.88 -9.72
C TRP A 246 2.74 10.28 -9.63
N ILE A 247 1.74 11.09 -9.22
CA ILE A 247 0.35 10.66 -9.14
C ILE A 247 -0.13 10.06 -10.47
N LYS A 248 0.15 10.75 -11.58
CA LYS A 248 -0.22 10.31 -12.93
C LYS A 248 0.46 8.99 -13.32
N GLU A 249 1.79 8.92 -13.15
CA GLU A 249 2.55 7.73 -13.56
C GLU A 249 2.28 6.52 -12.65
N SER A 250 2.10 6.73 -11.34
CA SER A 250 1.83 5.64 -10.40
C SER A 250 0.44 5.01 -10.58
N THR A 251 -0.50 5.76 -11.15
CA THR A 251 -1.88 5.30 -11.42
C THR A 251 -2.15 5.05 -12.91
N LYS A 252 -1.11 4.93 -13.72
CA LYS A 252 -1.16 4.52 -15.12
C LYS A 252 -0.76 3.05 -15.24
N LYS A 253 -1.33 2.34 -16.21
CA LYS A 253 -0.93 0.96 -16.50
C LYS A 253 0.56 0.88 -16.83
N GLN A 254 1.30 0.13 -16.04
CA GLN A 254 2.73 -0.16 -16.20
C GLN A 254 2.98 -1.65 -16.44
N SER A 255 2.15 -2.52 -15.82
CA SER A 255 2.18 -3.97 -15.96
C SER A 255 0.76 -4.52 -15.80
N GLN A 256 0.58 -5.82 -15.84
CA GLN A 256 -0.75 -6.44 -15.68
C GLN A 256 -0.67 -7.87 -15.15
N LEU A 257 -1.69 -8.27 -14.39
CA LEU A 257 -1.99 -9.65 -14.02
C LEU A 257 -3.31 -10.05 -14.69
N ASN A 258 -3.26 -10.93 -15.68
CA ASN A 258 -4.40 -11.23 -16.55
C ASN A 258 -4.99 -9.93 -17.12
N ASP A 259 -6.28 -9.65 -16.86
CA ASP A 259 -6.97 -8.44 -17.33
C ASP A 259 -6.85 -7.25 -16.38
N LEU A 260 -6.23 -7.43 -15.20
CA LEU A 260 -6.05 -6.38 -14.21
C LEU A 260 -4.74 -5.62 -14.45
N ALA A 261 -4.84 -4.36 -14.77
CA ALA A 261 -3.69 -3.48 -14.91
C ALA A 261 -3.15 -3.03 -13.56
N TYR A 262 -1.83 -2.80 -13.51
CA TYR A 262 -1.10 -2.40 -12.34
C TYR A 262 -0.17 -1.22 -12.64
N GLY A 263 -0.17 -0.23 -11.77
CA GLY A 263 0.72 0.93 -11.84
C GLY A 263 1.93 0.76 -10.91
N TYR A 264 2.35 1.83 -10.21
CA TYR A 264 3.36 1.73 -9.16
C TYR A 264 2.69 1.42 -7.83
N LEU A 265 2.47 0.12 -7.59
CA LEU A 265 1.81 -0.43 -6.39
C LEU A 265 0.34 0.00 -6.22
N TRP A 266 -0.32 0.33 -7.32
CA TRP A 266 -1.75 0.61 -7.41
C TRP A 266 -2.41 -0.29 -8.45
N TRP A 267 -3.58 -0.83 -8.15
CA TRP A 267 -4.42 -1.54 -9.12
C TRP A 267 -5.20 -0.53 -9.96
N ILE A 268 -5.21 -0.71 -11.27
CA ILE A 268 -5.96 0.14 -12.19
C ILE A 268 -7.27 -0.60 -12.52
N ILE A 269 -8.39 -0.04 -12.06
CA ILE A 269 -9.70 -0.67 -12.16
C ILE A 269 -10.36 -0.38 -13.52
N ASP A 270 -10.12 0.82 -14.06
CA ASP A 270 -10.54 1.18 -15.41
C ASP A 270 -9.31 1.27 -16.33
N ASN A 271 -9.14 0.23 -17.18
CA ASN A 271 -7.99 0.13 -18.08
C ASN A 271 -8.05 1.08 -19.28
N LYS A 272 -9.20 1.70 -19.57
CA LYS A 272 -9.35 2.52 -20.79
C LYS A 272 -8.78 3.92 -20.60
N GLU A 273 -9.07 4.55 -19.48
CA GLU A 273 -8.73 5.97 -19.26
C GLU A 273 -7.90 6.22 -18.00
N ASN A 274 -7.57 5.16 -17.22
CA ASN A 274 -6.87 5.25 -15.94
C ASN A 274 -7.55 6.19 -14.91
N ASN A 275 -8.87 6.38 -15.04
CA ASN A 275 -9.62 7.28 -14.19
C ASN A 275 -10.04 6.64 -12.87
N CYS A 276 -9.95 5.30 -12.78
CA CYS A 276 -10.33 4.56 -11.61
C CYS A 276 -9.22 3.61 -11.19
N PHE A 277 -8.76 3.73 -9.95
CA PHE A 277 -7.68 2.92 -9.39
C PHE A 277 -7.89 2.66 -7.90
N SER A 278 -7.20 1.66 -7.38
CA SER A 278 -7.36 1.23 -5.99
C SER A 278 -6.06 0.74 -5.37
N ALA A 279 -5.88 1.03 -4.08
CA ALA A 279 -5.01 0.26 -3.21
C ALA A 279 -5.86 -0.85 -2.56
N ILE A 280 -5.44 -2.10 -2.66
CA ILE A 280 -6.21 -3.26 -2.18
C ILE A 280 -5.36 -4.05 -1.19
N GLY A 281 -5.93 -4.33 -0.02
CA GLY A 281 -5.32 -5.10 1.05
C GLY A 281 -6.17 -6.31 1.44
N ASP A 282 -5.47 -7.36 1.87
CA ASP A 282 -6.10 -8.59 2.36
C ASP A 282 -7.14 -8.30 3.45
N GLY A 283 -8.18 -9.14 3.53
CA GLY A 283 -9.31 -8.92 4.44
C GLY A 283 -10.33 -7.91 3.92
N GLY A 284 -10.07 -7.24 2.78
CA GLY A 284 -10.98 -6.28 2.17
C GLY A 284 -10.72 -4.83 2.57
N ASN A 285 -9.49 -4.50 2.96
CA ASN A 285 -9.06 -3.10 3.08
C ASN A 285 -8.91 -2.49 1.69
N ILE A 286 -9.42 -1.29 1.47
CA ILE A 286 -9.36 -0.65 0.16
C ILE A 286 -9.35 0.88 0.25
N ILE A 287 -8.57 1.48 -0.64
CA ILE A 287 -8.74 2.88 -1.06
C ILE A 287 -9.14 2.82 -2.53
N TYR A 288 -10.34 3.26 -2.84
CA TYR A 288 -10.85 3.36 -4.21
C TYR A 288 -10.97 4.81 -4.60
N VAL A 289 -10.40 5.18 -5.74
CA VAL A 289 -10.44 6.55 -6.27
C VAL A 289 -11.02 6.53 -7.68
N ASN A 290 -12.02 7.37 -7.91
CA ASN A 290 -12.60 7.58 -9.24
C ASN A 290 -12.57 9.07 -9.59
N ARG A 291 -11.65 9.45 -10.49
CA ARG A 291 -11.44 10.84 -10.89
C ARG A 291 -12.63 11.43 -11.65
N LEU A 292 -13.25 10.65 -12.55
CA LEU A 292 -14.40 11.14 -13.34
C LEU A 292 -15.58 11.50 -12.46
N LYS A 293 -15.81 10.71 -11.39
CA LYS A 293 -16.89 10.95 -10.47
C LYS A 293 -16.52 11.85 -9.30
N ASN A 294 -15.24 12.23 -9.18
CA ASN A 294 -14.69 12.97 -8.07
C ASN A 294 -15.01 12.31 -6.71
N VAL A 295 -14.69 11.00 -6.62
CA VAL A 295 -15.07 10.14 -5.48
C VAL A 295 -13.85 9.42 -4.92
N VAL A 296 -13.78 9.36 -3.59
CA VAL A 296 -12.91 8.44 -2.83
C VAL A 296 -13.78 7.57 -1.93
N ILE A 297 -13.49 6.28 -1.90
CA ILE A 297 -14.10 5.35 -0.96
C ILE A 297 -12.99 4.62 -0.22
N ALA A 298 -12.99 4.75 1.09
CA ALA A 298 -12.05 4.08 1.99
C ALA A 298 -12.80 3.07 2.85
N ILE A 299 -12.32 1.83 2.86
CA ILE A 299 -12.88 0.77 3.70
C ILE A 299 -11.74 0.12 4.46
N THR A 300 -11.87 0.05 5.78
CA THR A 300 -11.04 -0.79 6.64
C THR A 300 -11.83 -2.02 7.08
N SER A 301 -11.15 -3.14 7.22
CA SER A 301 -11.77 -4.41 7.53
C SER A 301 -10.90 -5.22 8.48
N GLN A 302 -11.54 -5.88 9.44
CA GLN A 302 -10.87 -6.90 10.24
C GLN A 302 -10.42 -8.06 9.35
N PHE A 303 -9.24 -8.60 9.57
CA PHE A 303 -8.72 -9.70 8.77
C PHE A 303 -9.68 -10.89 8.72
N MET A 304 -10.11 -11.23 7.51
CA MET A 304 -10.93 -12.39 7.21
C MET A 304 -10.38 -13.06 5.95
N PRO A 305 -10.01 -14.35 6.00
CA PRO A 305 -9.65 -15.10 4.79
C PRO A 305 -10.80 -15.11 3.79
N ARG A 306 -10.51 -14.89 2.52
CA ARG A 306 -11.48 -14.89 1.43
C ARG A 306 -12.63 -13.89 1.63
N ALA A 307 -12.33 -12.69 2.15
CA ALA A 307 -13.30 -11.61 2.24
C ALA A 307 -13.93 -11.34 0.87
N LYS A 308 -15.24 -10.99 0.87
CA LYS A 308 -15.96 -10.61 -0.37
C LYS A 308 -15.28 -9.43 -1.06
N ASP A 309 -15.39 -9.36 -2.36
CA ASP A 309 -14.81 -8.31 -3.18
C ASP A 309 -15.44 -6.94 -2.84
N ARG A 310 -14.57 -5.99 -2.48
CA ARG A 310 -14.96 -4.60 -2.16
C ARG A 310 -15.20 -3.76 -3.41
N ILE A 311 -14.61 -4.11 -4.54
CA ILE A 311 -14.90 -3.45 -5.82
C ILE A 311 -16.36 -3.70 -6.21
N GLU A 312 -16.82 -4.94 -6.02
CA GLU A 312 -18.23 -5.27 -6.26
C GLU A 312 -19.18 -4.47 -5.36
N LEU A 313 -18.91 -4.39 -4.04
CA LEU A 313 -19.68 -3.56 -3.10
C LEU A 313 -19.74 -2.10 -3.57
N ILE A 314 -18.57 -1.55 -3.91
CA ILE A 314 -18.43 -0.15 -4.32
C ILE A 314 -19.22 0.11 -5.61
N GLN A 315 -19.03 -0.69 -6.63
CA GLN A 315 -19.62 -0.47 -7.94
C GLN A 315 -21.12 -0.72 -7.97
N LYS A 316 -21.61 -1.71 -7.24
CA LYS A 316 -23.05 -2.06 -7.23
C LYS A 316 -23.87 -1.27 -6.22
N HIS A 317 -23.32 -0.94 -5.06
CA HIS A 317 -24.11 -0.44 -3.94
C HIS A 317 -23.70 0.95 -3.44
N VAL A 318 -22.46 1.40 -3.67
CA VAL A 318 -22.03 2.74 -3.23
C VAL A 318 -22.16 3.75 -4.37
N ILE A 319 -21.45 3.52 -5.49
CA ILE A 319 -21.38 4.46 -6.63
C ILE A 319 -22.77 4.86 -7.19
N PRO A 320 -23.76 3.96 -7.36
CA PRO A 320 -25.07 4.36 -7.88
C PRO A 320 -25.88 5.24 -6.92
N ASN A 321 -25.45 5.34 -5.67
CA ASN A 321 -26.20 6.01 -4.60
C ASN A 321 -25.62 7.37 -4.16
N ILE A 322 -24.55 7.85 -4.83
CA ILE A 322 -23.83 9.11 -4.50
C ILE A 322 -23.78 10.10 -5.66
#